data_e5effca6ee4e560521a79b5ef5ab4725
#
_entry.id   e5effca6ee4e560521a79b5ef5ab4725
#
_cell.length_a   1.000
_cell.length_b   1.000
_cell.length_c   1.000
_cell.angle_alpha   90.00
_cell.angle_beta   90.00
_cell.angle_gamma   90.00
#
_symmetry.space_group_name_H-M   'P 1'
#
loop_
_entity.id
_entity.type
_entity.pdbx_description
1 polymer ?
#
loop_
_entity_poly.entity_id
_entity_poly.type
_entity_poly.pdbx_seq_one_letter_code
_entity_poly.pdbx_strand_id
1 'polypeptide(L)'
;MGKTVLIVDDHPSFRASARRMLEADGYQVVGEAPDGTSAIHAVRELQPDLVLLDIRLPDLDGFQVAEQLAANGATPAIVLTSSRDRSDLGSEIDGSPANGFIPKSELSAEAITFLIR
;
A
#
# COMPACT_ATOMS: atom_id res chain seq x y z
N MET A 1 11.98 -11.01 13.32
CA MET A 1 11.36 -9.68 13.27
C MET A 1 10.84 -9.40 11.90
N GLY A 2 9.57 -9.06 11.83
CA GLY A 2 8.92 -8.81 10.55
C GLY A 2 9.15 -7.41 10.04
N LYS A 3 8.93 -7.22 8.74
CA LYS A 3 8.92 -5.89 8.15
C LYS A 3 7.73 -5.10 8.67
N THR A 4 7.90 -3.79 8.77
CA THR A 4 6.82 -2.90 9.23
C THR A 4 5.96 -2.47 8.04
N VAL A 5 4.66 -2.35 8.27
CA VAL A 5 3.68 -2.06 7.23
C VAL A 5 2.74 -0.94 7.66
N LEU A 6 2.49 -0.02 6.73
CA LEU A 6 1.39 0.94 6.83
C LEU A 6 0.30 0.51 5.85
N ILE A 7 -0.94 0.40 6.32
CA ILE A 7 -2.08 0.05 5.48
C ILE A 7 -2.88 1.32 5.17
N VAL A 8 -3.07 1.60 3.88
CA VAL A 8 -3.78 2.81 3.42
C VAL A 8 -5.00 2.41 2.60
N ASP A 9 -6.18 2.66 3.16
CA ASP A 9 -7.45 2.34 2.54
C ASP A 9 -8.55 3.07 3.31
N ASP A 10 -9.57 3.57 2.61
CA ASP A 10 -10.65 4.30 3.29
C ASP A 10 -11.73 3.38 3.87
N HIS A 11 -11.63 2.07 3.67
CA HIS A 11 -12.58 1.10 4.20
C HIS A 11 -12.04 0.45 5.46
N PRO A 12 -12.61 0.73 6.65
CA PRO A 12 -12.11 0.14 7.90
C PRO A 12 -12.14 -1.39 7.90
N SER A 13 -13.14 -2.00 7.26
CA SER A 13 -13.24 -3.46 7.20
C SER A 13 -12.09 -4.07 6.41
N PHE A 14 -11.69 -3.43 5.32
CA PHE A 14 -10.53 -3.90 4.55
C PHE A 14 -9.26 -3.76 5.38
N ARG A 15 -9.06 -2.62 6.05
CA ARG A 15 -7.86 -2.43 6.88
C ARG A 15 -7.75 -3.50 7.96
N ALA A 16 -8.87 -3.83 8.61
CA ALA A 16 -8.88 -4.87 9.65
C ALA A 16 -8.52 -6.24 9.07
N SER A 17 -9.07 -6.56 7.91
CA SER A 17 -8.79 -7.82 7.22
C SER A 17 -7.34 -7.92 6.78
N ALA A 18 -6.82 -6.85 6.19
CA ALA A 18 -5.43 -6.81 5.74
C ALA A 18 -4.46 -6.92 6.93
N ARG A 19 -4.77 -6.25 8.04
CA ARG A 19 -3.96 -6.35 9.25
C ARG A 19 -3.84 -7.79 9.72
N ARG A 20 -4.97 -8.50 9.82
CA ARG A 20 -4.95 -9.90 10.27
C ARG A 20 -4.13 -10.77 9.32
N MET A 21 -4.30 -10.57 8.02
CA MET A 21 -3.58 -11.33 7.00
C MET A 21 -2.06 -11.11 7.12
N LEU A 22 -1.64 -9.87 7.25
CA LEU A 22 -0.23 -9.51 7.31
C LEU A 22 0.41 -9.96 8.62
N GLU A 23 -0.27 -9.74 9.74
CA GLU A 23 0.25 -10.13 11.05
C GLU A 23 0.39 -11.64 11.18
N ALA A 24 -0.53 -12.39 10.57
CA ALA A 24 -0.44 -13.85 10.57
C ALA A 24 0.81 -14.37 9.86
N ASP A 25 1.37 -13.58 8.94
CA ASP A 25 2.56 -13.94 8.19
C ASP A 25 3.84 -13.26 8.70
N GLY A 26 3.78 -12.65 9.88
CA GLY A 26 4.95 -12.09 10.54
C GLY A 26 5.22 -10.62 10.24
N TYR A 27 4.38 -9.95 9.46
CA TYR A 27 4.51 -8.50 9.29
C TYR A 27 4.05 -7.78 10.55
N GLN A 28 4.64 -6.61 10.78
CA GLN A 28 4.26 -5.77 11.91
C GLN A 28 3.52 -4.54 11.37
N VAL A 29 2.21 -4.46 11.57
CA VAL A 29 1.42 -3.33 11.12
C VAL A 29 1.60 -2.18 12.12
N VAL A 30 2.28 -1.13 11.69
CA VAL A 30 2.61 0.00 12.57
C VAL A 30 1.62 1.14 12.47
N GLY A 31 0.73 1.12 11.49
CA GLY A 31 -0.29 2.14 11.37
C GLY A 31 -1.27 1.87 10.26
N GLU A 32 -2.33 2.67 10.23
CA GLU A 32 -3.36 2.66 9.20
C GLU A 32 -3.69 4.10 8.85
N ALA A 33 -4.02 4.34 7.59
CA ALA A 33 -4.40 5.67 7.13
C ALA A 33 -5.64 5.56 6.23
N PRO A 34 -6.64 6.43 6.40
CA PRO A 34 -7.87 6.35 5.62
C PRO A 34 -7.83 7.14 4.31
N ASP A 35 -6.80 7.96 4.09
CA ASP A 35 -6.70 8.81 2.91
C ASP A 35 -5.25 9.09 2.55
N GLY A 36 -5.05 9.77 1.41
CA GLY A 36 -3.72 10.02 0.88
C GLY A 36 -2.89 10.97 1.73
N THR A 37 -3.51 12.04 2.22
CA THR A 37 -2.81 13.05 3.01
C THR A 37 -2.29 12.45 4.32
N SER A 38 -3.14 11.71 5.04
CA SER A 38 -2.70 11.06 6.28
C SER A 38 -1.66 9.97 6.02
N ALA A 39 -1.74 9.30 4.85
CA ALA A 39 -0.73 8.30 4.48
C ALA A 39 0.65 8.94 4.32
N ILE A 40 0.73 10.09 3.65
CA ILE A 40 2.00 10.77 3.45
C ILE A 40 2.61 11.19 4.79
N HIS A 41 1.78 11.72 5.70
CA HIS A 41 2.23 12.06 7.05
C HIS A 41 2.70 10.83 7.83
N ALA A 42 1.95 9.74 7.75
CA ALA A 42 2.28 8.52 8.47
C ALA A 42 3.60 7.90 7.98
N VAL A 43 3.86 7.94 6.68
CA VAL A 43 5.12 7.44 6.14
C VAL A 43 6.29 8.25 6.70
N ARG A 44 6.14 9.56 6.79
CA ARG A 44 7.18 10.44 7.34
C ARG A 44 7.46 10.13 8.80
N GLU A 45 6.42 9.91 9.58
CA GLU A 45 6.55 9.68 11.02
C GLU A 45 6.99 8.26 11.37
N LEU A 46 6.42 7.27 10.69
CA LEU A 46 6.59 5.87 11.05
C LEU A 46 7.71 5.17 10.28
N GLN A 47 8.05 5.70 9.12
CA GLN A 47 9.07 5.14 8.23
C GLN A 47 8.89 3.63 8.03
N PRO A 48 7.73 3.18 7.54
CA PRO A 48 7.47 1.76 7.37
C PRO A 48 8.34 1.18 6.26
N ASP A 49 8.57 -0.13 6.33
CA ASP A 49 9.27 -0.83 5.26
C ASP A 49 8.39 -1.01 4.02
N LEU A 50 7.08 -1.10 4.24
CA LEU A 50 6.10 -1.40 3.20
C LEU A 50 4.86 -0.53 3.39
N VAL A 51 4.32 -0.04 2.28
CA VAL A 51 3.01 0.62 2.26
C VAL A 51 2.08 -0.21 1.36
N LEU A 52 1.00 -0.72 1.94
CA LEU A 52 -0.07 -1.34 1.17
C LEU A 52 -1.09 -0.24 0.88
N LEU A 53 -1.22 0.12 -0.38
CA LEU A 53 -1.82 1.39 -0.79
C LEU A 53 -2.96 1.18 -1.77
N ASP A 54 -4.18 1.52 -1.34
CA ASP A 54 -5.34 1.50 -2.23
C ASP A 54 -5.19 2.61 -3.27
N ILE A 55 -5.58 2.31 -4.50
CA ILE A 55 -5.56 3.29 -5.58
C ILE A 55 -6.67 4.32 -5.41
N ARG A 56 -7.84 3.92 -4.89
CA ARG A 56 -8.97 4.84 -4.72
C ARG A 56 -9.07 5.35 -3.29
N LEU A 57 -8.65 6.59 -3.10
CA LEU A 57 -8.73 7.27 -1.82
C LEU A 57 -9.59 8.53 -1.97
N PRO A 58 -10.17 9.07 -0.87
CA PRO A 58 -11.11 10.18 -1.00
C PRO A 58 -10.49 11.49 -1.46
N ASP A 59 -9.21 11.73 -1.19
CA ASP A 59 -8.54 13.00 -1.49
C ASP A 59 -7.54 12.92 -2.65
N LEU A 60 -6.73 11.86 -2.68
CA LEU A 60 -5.72 11.62 -3.70
C LEU A 60 -5.88 10.19 -4.19
N ASP A 61 -5.48 9.89 -5.42
CA ASP A 61 -5.42 8.48 -5.79
C ASP A 61 -4.07 7.88 -5.37
N GLY A 62 -3.99 6.55 -5.35
CA GLY A 62 -2.79 5.86 -4.90
C GLY A 62 -1.56 6.14 -5.76
N PHE A 63 -1.75 6.40 -7.05
CA PHE A 63 -0.63 6.76 -7.93
C PHE A 63 -0.03 8.09 -7.52
N GLN A 64 -0.88 9.07 -7.18
CA GLN A 64 -0.42 10.37 -6.72
C GLN A 64 0.33 10.26 -5.40
N VAL A 65 -0.15 9.43 -4.48
CA VAL A 65 0.52 9.19 -3.20
C VAL A 65 1.90 8.58 -3.44
N ALA A 66 1.98 7.56 -4.30
CA ALA A 66 3.25 6.90 -4.60
C ALA A 66 4.26 7.90 -5.21
N GLU A 67 3.80 8.76 -6.11
CA GLU A 67 4.67 9.77 -6.71
C GLU A 67 5.16 10.80 -5.69
N GLN A 68 4.29 11.25 -4.81
CA GLN A 68 4.68 12.19 -3.77
C GLN A 68 5.66 11.59 -2.78
N LEU A 69 5.49 10.33 -2.41
CA LEU A 69 6.44 9.65 -1.54
C LEU A 69 7.81 9.56 -2.20
N ALA A 70 7.85 9.20 -3.47
CA ALA A 70 9.12 9.13 -4.21
C ALA A 70 9.77 10.51 -4.34
N ALA A 71 8.98 11.55 -4.62
CA ALA A 71 9.48 12.92 -4.76
C ALA A 71 10.03 13.46 -3.44
N ASN A 72 9.47 13.02 -2.31
CA ASN A 72 9.93 13.44 -0.97
C ASN A 72 11.15 12.66 -0.49
N GLY A 73 11.67 11.74 -1.30
CA GLY A 73 12.82 10.93 -0.93
C GLY A 73 12.49 9.76 -0.02
N ALA A 74 11.20 9.48 0.20
CA ALA A 74 10.79 8.32 0.98
C ALA A 74 11.04 7.05 0.16
N THR A 75 11.51 6.00 0.82
CA THR A 75 11.91 4.77 0.14
C THR A 75 11.23 3.50 0.63
N PRO A 76 9.98 3.53 1.13
CA PRO A 76 9.32 2.27 1.45
C PRO A 76 9.00 1.51 0.18
N ALA A 77 8.91 0.19 0.27
CA ALA A 77 8.31 -0.59 -0.80
C ALA A 77 6.83 -0.22 -0.86
N ILE A 78 6.26 -0.13 -2.06
CA ILE A 78 4.85 0.23 -2.24
C ILE A 78 4.18 -0.85 -3.06
N VAL A 79 3.12 -1.43 -2.51
CA VAL A 79 2.26 -2.36 -3.23
C VAL A 79 0.90 -1.70 -3.38
N LEU A 80 0.52 -1.45 -4.63
CA LEU A 80 -0.79 -0.88 -4.94
C LEU A 80 -1.84 -1.98 -4.95
N THR A 81 -3.05 -1.67 -4.50
CA THR A 81 -4.15 -2.61 -4.54
C THR A 81 -5.44 -1.88 -4.91
N SER A 82 -6.41 -2.61 -5.46
CA SER A 82 -7.70 -2.06 -5.86
C SER A 82 -8.69 -3.18 -6.02
N SER A 83 -9.98 -2.85 -5.94
CA SER A 83 -11.04 -3.79 -6.30
C SER A 83 -11.17 -3.93 -7.82
N ARG A 84 -10.45 -3.12 -8.60
CA ARG A 84 -10.45 -3.19 -10.07
C ARG A 84 -9.32 -4.09 -10.57
N ASP A 85 -9.48 -4.60 -11.79
CA ASP A 85 -8.48 -5.45 -12.41
C ASP A 85 -7.31 -4.64 -12.94
N ARG A 86 -6.16 -5.31 -13.08
CA ARG A 86 -4.97 -4.73 -13.70
C ARG A 86 -5.25 -4.22 -15.12
N SER A 87 -6.12 -4.89 -15.86
CA SER A 87 -6.45 -4.49 -17.24
C SER A 87 -7.08 -3.11 -17.32
N ASP A 88 -7.72 -2.64 -16.25
CA ASP A 88 -8.33 -1.31 -16.19
C ASP A 88 -7.33 -0.21 -15.87
N LEU A 89 -6.13 -0.57 -15.43
CA LEU A 89 -5.16 0.37 -14.85
C LEU A 89 -3.76 0.26 -15.46
N GLY A 90 -3.58 -0.59 -16.45
CA GLY A 90 -2.27 -1.05 -16.93
C GLY A 90 -1.20 0.02 -17.10
N SER A 91 -1.45 1.06 -17.91
CA SER A 91 -0.43 2.07 -18.18
C SER A 91 -0.08 2.91 -16.94
N GLU A 92 -1.06 3.14 -16.06
CA GLU A 92 -0.81 3.89 -14.83
C GLU A 92 0.05 3.09 -13.86
N ILE A 93 -0.17 1.78 -13.79
CA ILE A 93 0.64 0.88 -12.96
C ILE A 93 2.09 0.90 -13.45
N ASP A 94 2.28 0.75 -14.75
CA ASP A 94 3.61 0.67 -15.34
C ASP A 94 4.41 1.97 -15.18
N GLY A 95 3.73 3.10 -15.12
CA GLY A 95 4.37 4.39 -14.94
C GLY A 95 4.59 4.81 -13.49
N SER A 96 4.13 4.01 -12.53
CA SER A 96 4.21 4.34 -11.12
C SER A 96 5.55 3.92 -10.50
N PRO A 97 6.06 4.66 -9.51
CA PRO A 97 7.23 4.22 -8.74
C PRO A 97 6.95 3.06 -7.78
N ALA A 98 5.72 2.57 -7.72
CA ALA A 98 5.37 1.44 -6.86
C ALA A 98 6.07 0.16 -7.31
N ASN A 99 6.27 -0.77 -6.37
CA ASN A 99 6.88 -2.06 -6.64
C ASN A 99 5.97 -2.99 -7.45
N GLY A 100 4.66 -2.81 -7.34
CA GLY A 100 3.72 -3.61 -8.11
C GLY A 100 2.29 -3.39 -7.68
N PHE A 101 1.39 -4.17 -8.27
CA PHE A 101 -0.05 -4.08 -8.06
C PHE A 101 -0.62 -5.47 -7.85
N ILE A 102 -1.51 -5.60 -6.87
CA ILE A 102 -2.25 -6.85 -6.62
C ILE A 102 -3.72 -6.48 -6.48
N PRO A 103 -4.63 -7.05 -7.29
CA PRO A 103 -6.08 -6.85 -7.07
C PRO A 103 -6.46 -7.34 -5.68
N LYS A 104 -7.41 -6.68 -5.03
CA LYS A 104 -7.84 -7.08 -3.67
C LYS A 104 -8.29 -8.53 -3.60
N SER A 105 -8.90 -9.04 -4.68
CA SER A 105 -9.34 -10.43 -4.75
C SER A 105 -8.19 -11.45 -4.74
N GLU A 106 -6.98 -11.01 -5.06
CA GLU A 106 -5.79 -11.89 -5.12
C GLU A 106 -4.78 -11.56 -4.03
N LEU A 107 -5.13 -10.67 -3.12
CA LEU A 107 -4.21 -10.19 -2.10
C LEU A 107 -3.88 -11.27 -1.08
N SER A 108 -2.59 -11.48 -0.86
CA SER A 108 -2.08 -12.39 0.17
C SER A 108 -0.71 -11.87 0.63
N ALA A 109 -0.30 -12.27 1.81
CA ALA A 109 1.02 -11.91 2.31
C ALA A 109 2.12 -12.47 1.40
N GLU A 110 1.92 -13.67 0.86
CA GLU A 110 2.86 -14.30 -0.06
C GLU A 110 3.02 -13.49 -1.35
N ALA A 111 1.91 -13.03 -1.94
CA ALA A 111 1.95 -12.21 -3.14
C ALA A 111 2.67 -10.89 -2.89
N ILE A 112 2.43 -10.27 -1.75
CA ILE A 112 3.09 -9.03 -1.36
C ILE A 112 4.59 -9.27 -1.23
N THR A 113 4.98 -10.29 -0.50
CA THR A 113 6.39 -10.63 -0.26
C THR A 113 7.13 -10.86 -1.58
N PHE A 114 6.47 -11.53 -2.53
CA PHE A 114 7.06 -11.78 -3.84
C PHE A 114 7.42 -10.47 -4.55
N LEU A 115 6.55 -9.45 -4.47
CA LEU A 115 6.77 -8.17 -5.16
C LEU A 115 7.88 -7.32 -4.54
N ILE A 116 8.12 -7.46 -3.26
CA ILE A 116 9.03 -6.56 -2.54
C ILE A 116 10.38 -7.18 -2.18
N ARG A 117 10.56 -8.44 -2.50
CA ARG A 117 11.84 -9.10 -2.21
C ARG A 117 12.93 -8.78 -3.23
#